data_493a1e0db1e209ab260e97a309a4790c
#
_entry.id   493a1e0db1e209ab260e97a309a4790c
#
_cell.length_a   1.000
_cell.length_b   1.000
_cell.length_c   1.000
_cell.angle_alpha   90.00
_cell.angle_beta   90.00
_cell.angle_gamma   90.00
#
_symmetry.space_group_name_H-M   'P 1'
#
loop_
_entity.id
_entity.type
_entity.pdbx_description
1 polymer ?
#
loop_
_entity_poly.entity_id
_entity_poly.type
_entity_poly.pdbx_seq_one_letter_code
_entity_poly.pdbx_strand_id
1 'polypeptide(L)'
;MDDLVKFDIKEVKCDLLRAINECSQRGLLHTTKWLAELNYSLKDIKLDLHEVTADIELTESSEEDDTYTLAKTYFDLKEYDRAAYFTEQCTTPKVRFLHLYSRYLSGEKKKIDDMTDVPPDPMKNDGLKLLCADLRKDHSAGKLDGFGLYLFGVTLKKLQLTREATDVLVESSHKQPMHWGTWLELAALITDREKLESLRLPNHWMKHFFMAHMYLELQLIDEGLAMYCELQSMGFEKNGYVLAQTAIAVHYRRDVDNAIETFKRIIKEDPYCLDNMDTYSNLLYVKEMKVELADLAHRATEIDKYRLETCCIVGNYYSLRADHQKAVMYFHRALKLNPQYLSAWTLLGHEFMEMKNTNGAIHSYRQAIEVNRRDYRAWYGLGQTYEILKMPFYGLYYYKQAQLLRPHDSRMVLALGEAYEKQDKIQDALKCYYKACNVGDIEGVALIKLATLYEKLGEHDHAAAAYTDFVMDEFRNADRTELSHAYKYLTQYHLKREQLDRANHYAQKCLQFDETKEEAKALLRTIAQKRAKVEESSMVVEDMNETDPVIDQAARTDTTPGNQLSPMNLSFTPTP
;
A
#
# COMPACT_ATOMS: atom_id res chain seq x y z
N MET A 1 -12.98 -17.23 -11.24
CA MET A 1 -12.49 -16.34 -12.31
C MET A 1 -13.29 -16.46 -13.62
N ASP A 2 -14.28 -17.34 -13.69
CA ASP A 2 -15.00 -17.63 -14.96
C ASP A 2 -16.26 -16.79 -15.21
N ASP A 3 -16.56 -15.79 -14.39
CA ASP A 3 -17.75 -14.94 -14.52
C ASP A 3 -17.45 -13.51 -15.02
N LEU A 4 -16.32 -13.32 -15.71
CA LEU A 4 -15.99 -12.02 -16.28
C LEU A 4 -16.79 -11.82 -17.58
N VAL A 5 -17.86 -11.07 -17.47
CA VAL A 5 -18.71 -10.69 -18.62
C VAL A 5 -17.85 -9.89 -19.60
N LYS A 6 -17.70 -10.41 -20.82
CA LYS A 6 -17.12 -9.63 -21.93
C LYS A 6 -18.09 -8.50 -22.26
N PHE A 7 -17.68 -7.28 -22.02
CA PHE A 7 -18.49 -6.10 -22.31
C PHE A 7 -18.29 -5.64 -23.76
N ASP A 8 -19.35 -5.17 -24.36
CA ASP A 8 -19.25 -4.39 -25.60
C ASP A 8 -18.77 -2.97 -25.23
N ILE A 9 -17.58 -2.60 -25.71
CA ILE A 9 -16.96 -1.30 -25.42
C ILE A 9 -17.82 -0.13 -25.95
N LYS A 10 -18.62 -0.34 -27.00
CA LYS A 10 -19.58 0.66 -27.48
C LYS A 10 -20.69 0.90 -26.47
N GLU A 11 -21.25 -0.18 -25.90
CA GLU A 11 -22.26 -0.10 -24.85
C GLU A 11 -21.71 0.62 -23.61
N VAL A 12 -20.49 0.26 -23.18
CA VAL A 12 -19.78 0.95 -22.08
C VAL A 12 -19.66 2.45 -22.35
N LYS A 13 -19.32 2.85 -23.59
CA LYS A 13 -19.20 4.27 -23.94
C LYS A 13 -20.56 5.00 -23.92
N CYS A 14 -21.64 4.35 -24.35
CA CYS A 14 -23.00 4.90 -24.23
C CYS A 14 -23.41 5.09 -22.76
N ASP A 15 -23.17 4.08 -21.92
CA ASP A 15 -23.45 4.15 -20.48
C ASP A 15 -22.67 5.28 -19.80
N LEU A 16 -21.40 5.47 -20.17
CA LEU A 16 -20.57 6.57 -19.65
C LEU A 16 -21.17 7.93 -20.00
N LEU A 17 -21.59 8.15 -21.24
CA LEU A 17 -22.18 9.42 -21.68
C LEU A 17 -23.49 9.74 -20.94
N ARG A 18 -24.37 8.73 -20.76
CA ARG A 18 -25.61 8.88 -19.98
C ARG A 18 -25.31 9.21 -18.52
N ALA A 19 -24.40 8.46 -17.89
CA ALA A 19 -24.04 8.65 -16.49
C ALA A 19 -23.35 10.00 -16.23
N ILE A 20 -22.50 10.48 -17.14
CA ILE A 20 -21.89 11.81 -17.06
C ILE A 20 -22.97 12.89 -16.99
N ASN A 21 -23.97 12.81 -17.87
CA ASN A 21 -25.06 13.77 -17.87
C ASN A 21 -25.90 13.71 -16.58
N GLU A 22 -26.30 12.53 -16.14
CA GLU A 22 -27.06 12.34 -14.90
C GLU A 22 -26.33 12.81 -13.65
N CYS A 23 -25.05 12.50 -13.50
CA CYS A 23 -24.22 12.92 -12.37
C CYS A 23 -23.97 14.44 -12.38
N SER A 24 -23.72 15.02 -13.57
CA SER A 24 -23.52 16.47 -13.74
C SER A 24 -24.77 17.25 -13.34
N GLN A 25 -25.95 16.82 -13.79
CA GLN A 25 -27.21 17.44 -13.44
C GLN A 25 -27.48 17.40 -11.93
N ARG A 26 -27.02 16.39 -11.21
CA ARG A 26 -27.16 16.26 -9.74
C ARG A 26 -26.05 16.95 -8.95
N GLY A 27 -25.06 17.56 -9.61
CA GLY A 27 -23.95 18.27 -8.95
C GLY A 27 -22.88 17.34 -8.35
N LEU A 28 -22.82 16.08 -8.78
CA LEU A 28 -21.84 15.09 -8.34
C LEU A 28 -20.52 15.20 -9.13
N LEU A 29 -19.83 16.34 -8.98
CA LEU A 29 -18.71 16.75 -9.82
C LEU A 29 -17.54 15.76 -9.84
N HIS A 30 -17.20 15.14 -8.71
CA HIS A 30 -16.11 14.16 -8.63
C HIS A 30 -16.40 12.91 -9.45
N THR A 31 -17.61 12.37 -9.34
CA THR A 31 -18.03 11.22 -10.16
C THR A 31 -18.09 11.60 -11.64
N THR A 32 -18.62 12.78 -11.96
CA THR A 32 -18.65 13.31 -13.33
C THR A 32 -17.26 13.41 -13.94
N LYS A 33 -16.28 13.96 -13.21
CA LYS A 33 -14.87 14.03 -13.63
C LYS A 33 -14.33 12.63 -13.94
N TRP A 34 -14.45 11.71 -13.01
CA TRP A 34 -13.94 10.35 -13.14
C TRP A 34 -14.54 9.60 -14.35
N LEU A 35 -15.88 9.69 -14.54
CA LEU A 35 -16.56 9.11 -15.70
C LEU A 35 -16.12 9.77 -17.01
N ALA A 36 -15.92 11.09 -17.02
CA ALA A 36 -15.44 11.82 -18.20
C ALA A 36 -13.99 11.41 -18.58
N GLU A 37 -13.13 11.19 -17.62
CA GLU A 37 -11.77 10.68 -17.83
C GLU A 37 -11.79 9.25 -18.41
N LEU A 38 -12.69 8.38 -17.92
CA LEU A 38 -12.90 7.06 -18.52
C LEU A 38 -13.41 7.17 -19.96
N ASN A 39 -14.40 8.04 -20.22
CA ASN A 39 -14.93 8.24 -21.56
C ASN A 39 -13.86 8.80 -22.52
N TYR A 40 -12.99 9.71 -22.05
CA TYR A 40 -11.91 10.26 -22.87
C TYR A 40 -10.90 9.19 -23.30
N SER A 41 -10.62 8.21 -22.47
CA SER A 41 -9.72 7.09 -22.84
C SER A 41 -10.29 6.24 -24.00
N LEU A 42 -11.63 6.26 -24.20
CA LEU A 42 -12.33 5.57 -25.29
C LEU A 42 -12.60 6.48 -26.50
N LYS A 43 -11.90 7.61 -26.66
CA LYS A 43 -12.14 8.61 -27.74
C LYS A 43 -12.05 8.04 -29.14
N ASP A 44 -11.19 7.05 -29.35
CA ASP A 44 -10.94 6.45 -30.67
C ASP A 44 -12.13 5.57 -31.15
N ILE A 45 -13.08 5.24 -30.27
CA ILE A 45 -14.27 4.46 -30.56
C ILE A 45 -15.37 5.40 -31.07
N LYS A 46 -15.79 5.21 -32.32
CA LYS A 46 -16.89 5.97 -32.93
C LYS A 46 -18.23 5.32 -32.57
N LEU A 47 -19.14 6.13 -32.06
CA LEU A 47 -20.56 5.76 -31.85
C LEU A 47 -21.39 6.28 -33.01
N ASP A 48 -22.42 5.57 -33.42
CA ASP A 48 -23.41 6.06 -34.34
C ASP A 48 -24.33 7.06 -33.61
N LEU A 49 -24.38 8.29 -34.11
CA LEU A 49 -25.09 9.43 -33.47
C LEU A 49 -26.57 9.13 -33.18
N HIS A 50 -27.19 8.21 -33.90
CA HIS A 50 -28.59 7.83 -33.69
C HIS A 50 -28.88 7.04 -32.42
N GLU A 51 -27.90 6.34 -31.88
CA GLU A 51 -28.02 5.56 -30.64
C GLU A 51 -27.94 6.43 -29.38
N VAL A 52 -27.25 7.58 -29.46
CA VAL A 52 -27.00 8.46 -28.31
C VAL A 52 -28.09 9.54 -28.15
N THR A 53 -28.66 10.04 -29.26
CA THR A 53 -29.62 11.16 -29.23
C THR A 53 -31.02 10.74 -28.85
N ALA A 54 -31.42 9.48 -29.10
CA ALA A 54 -32.78 9.01 -28.83
C ALA A 54 -33.16 9.02 -27.33
N ASP A 55 -32.18 8.84 -26.43
CA ASP A 55 -32.43 8.75 -24.98
C ASP A 55 -32.14 10.06 -24.22
N ILE A 56 -31.49 11.04 -24.84
CA ILE A 56 -31.13 12.32 -24.19
C ILE A 56 -32.26 13.36 -24.36
N GLU A 57 -33.07 13.24 -25.39
CA GLU A 57 -34.10 14.25 -25.73
C GLU A 57 -35.49 14.06 -25.10
N LEU A 58 -35.71 12.96 -24.35
CA LEU A 58 -37.01 12.66 -23.74
C LEU A 58 -37.13 13.05 -22.25
N THR A 59 -36.56 14.16 -21.83
CA THR A 59 -37.03 14.79 -20.59
C THR A 59 -38.21 15.70 -20.93
N GLU A 60 -39.41 15.18 -20.72
CA GLU A 60 -40.62 16.01 -20.67
C GLU A 60 -40.34 17.19 -19.73
N SER A 61 -40.53 18.42 -20.22
CA SER A 61 -40.40 19.62 -19.41
C SER A 61 -41.40 19.56 -18.26
N SER A 62 -40.89 19.37 -17.04
CA SER A 62 -41.76 19.37 -15.86
C SER A 62 -41.95 20.80 -15.37
N GLU A 63 -43.10 21.09 -14.72
CA GLU A 63 -43.35 22.39 -14.08
C GLU A 63 -42.25 22.76 -13.05
N GLU A 64 -41.44 21.78 -12.61
CA GLU A 64 -40.35 21.96 -11.66
C GLU A 64 -39.00 22.34 -12.35
N ASP A 65 -38.90 22.36 -13.71
CA ASP A 65 -37.64 22.59 -14.41
C ASP A 65 -37.08 24.01 -14.21
N ASP A 66 -37.96 25.03 -14.15
CA ASP A 66 -37.53 26.40 -13.87
C ASP A 66 -36.98 26.52 -12.44
N THR A 67 -37.65 25.87 -11.48
CA THR A 67 -37.21 25.82 -10.08
C THR A 67 -35.90 25.05 -9.94
N TYR A 68 -35.75 23.94 -10.65
CA TYR A 68 -34.51 23.17 -10.70
C TYR A 68 -33.37 24.01 -11.28
N THR A 69 -33.60 24.71 -12.40
CA THR A 69 -32.54 25.52 -13.04
C THR A 69 -32.05 26.62 -12.11
N LEU A 70 -33.00 27.31 -11.43
CA LEU A 70 -32.64 28.32 -10.43
C LEU A 70 -31.89 27.72 -9.26
N ALA A 71 -32.37 26.64 -8.68
CA ALA A 71 -31.76 25.98 -7.54
C ALA A 71 -30.36 25.42 -7.89
N LYS A 72 -30.18 24.89 -9.11
CA LYS A 72 -28.89 24.38 -9.59
C LYS A 72 -27.88 25.51 -9.71
N THR A 73 -28.24 26.70 -10.17
CA THR A 73 -27.34 27.85 -10.20
C THR A 73 -26.89 28.26 -8.79
N TYR A 74 -27.80 28.28 -7.80
CA TYR A 74 -27.43 28.52 -6.40
C TYR A 74 -26.51 27.43 -5.84
N PHE A 75 -26.81 26.16 -6.15
CA PHE A 75 -25.98 25.05 -5.76
C PHE A 75 -24.56 25.17 -6.32
N ASP A 76 -24.39 25.50 -7.59
CA ASP A 76 -23.10 25.67 -8.27
C ASP A 76 -22.30 26.87 -7.69
N LEU A 77 -23.00 27.91 -7.23
CA LEU A 77 -22.42 29.03 -6.49
C LEU A 77 -22.15 28.71 -5.00
N LYS A 78 -22.39 27.48 -4.55
CA LYS A 78 -22.21 27.02 -3.17
C LYS A 78 -23.13 27.73 -2.15
N GLU A 79 -24.27 28.28 -2.62
CA GLU A 79 -25.33 28.85 -1.79
C GLU A 79 -26.37 27.77 -1.42
N TYR A 80 -25.93 26.76 -0.68
CA TYR A 80 -26.69 25.54 -0.44
C TYR A 80 -28.02 25.75 0.30
N ASP A 81 -28.08 26.66 1.26
CA ASP A 81 -29.32 26.96 2.00
C ASP A 81 -30.40 27.54 1.08
N ARG A 82 -29.99 28.39 0.09
CA ARG A 82 -30.95 28.94 -0.90
C ARG A 82 -31.43 27.86 -1.86
N ALA A 83 -30.51 27.03 -2.35
CA ALA A 83 -30.89 25.91 -3.21
C ALA A 83 -31.88 24.96 -2.50
N ALA A 84 -31.65 24.66 -1.22
CA ALA A 84 -32.54 23.84 -0.41
C ALA A 84 -33.92 24.49 -0.21
N TYR A 85 -33.99 25.82 0.03
CA TYR A 85 -35.23 26.54 0.23
C TYR A 85 -36.16 26.47 -1.00
N PHE A 86 -35.63 26.75 -2.21
CA PHE A 86 -36.45 26.75 -3.42
C PHE A 86 -36.90 25.36 -3.85
N THR A 87 -36.20 24.30 -3.44
CA THR A 87 -36.52 22.91 -3.81
C THR A 87 -37.32 22.14 -2.75
N GLU A 88 -37.74 22.78 -1.64
CA GLU A 88 -38.37 22.12 -0.51
C GLU A 88 -39.66 21.37 -0.89
N GLN A 89 -40.49 21.96 -1.76
CA GLN A 89 -41.78 21.41 -2.15
C GLN A 89 -41.74 20.51 -3.39
N CYS A 90 -40.56 20.38 -4.03
CA CYS A 90 -40.44 19.61 -5.27
C CYS A 90 -40.45 18.11 -4.99
N THR A 91 -41.07 17.36 -5.92
CA THR A 91 -41.30 15.92 -5.79
C THR A 91 -40.52 15.08 -6.80
N THR A 92 -40.09 15.66 -7.91
CA THR A 92 -39.28 14.97 -8.93
C THR A 92 -37.99 14.40 -8.33
N PRO A 93 -37.62 13.15 -8.58
CA PRO A 93 -36.44 12.50 -7.96
C PRO A 93 -35.14 13.31 -8.12
N LYS A 94 -34.96 13.95 -9.28
CA LYS A 94 -33.79 14.79 -9.58
C LYS A 94 -33.74 16.02 -8.68
N VAL A 95 -34.84 16.76 -8.54
CA VAL A 95 -34.92 17.98 -7.72
C VAL A 95 -34.93 17.64 -6.23
N ARG A 96 -35.60 16.55 -5.85
CA ARG A 96 -35.62 16.04 -4.47
C ARG A 96 -34.22 15.64 -4.02
N PHE A 97 -33.43 14.98 -4.89
CA PHE A 97 -32.01 14.69 -4.59
C PHE A 97 -31.22 15.98 -4.37
N LEU A 98 -31.38 16.99 -5.26
CA LEU A 98 -30.67 18.27 -5.14
C LEU A 98 -31.01 18.98 -3.82
N HIS A 99 -32.31 18.93 -3.39
CA HIS A 99 -32.77 19.45 -2.10
C HIS A 99 -32.03 18.79 -0.92
N LEU A 100 -32.04 17.46 -0.84
CA LEU A 100 -31.43 16.70 0.25
C LEU A 100 -29.92 16.85 0.27
N TYR A 101 -29.30 16.86 -0.92
CA TYR A 101 -27.86 17.03 -1.06
C TYR A 101 -27.40 18.44 -0.69
N SER A 102 -28.20 19.48 -1.03
CA SER A 102 -27.95 20.86 -0.59
C SER A 102 -27.99 20.99 0.93
N ARG A 103 -28.98 20.38 1.60
CA ARG A 103 -29.07 20.34 3.09
C ARG A 103 -27.86 19.64 3.71
N TYR A 104 -27.40 18.54 3.11
CA TYR A 104 -26.23 17.82 3.55
C TYR A 104 -24.98 18.69 3.44
N LEU A 105 -24.73 19.32 2.27
CA LEU A 105 -23.55 20.18 2.05
C LEU A 105 -23.59 21.46 2.88
N SER A 106 -24.78 22.04 3.11
CA SER A 106 -24.93 23.17 4.05
C SER A 106 -24.52 22.78 5.46
N GLY A 107 -24.94 21.60 5.93
CA GLY A 107 -24.53 21.07 7.25
C GLY A 107 -23.02 20.86 7.35
N GLU A 108 -22.39 20.29 6.33
CA GLU A 108 -20.95 20.09 6.30
C GLU A 108 -20.18 21.43 6.23
N LYS A 109 -20.68 22.40 5.44
CA LYS A 109 -20.09 23.75 5.38
C LYS A 109 -20.12 24.43 6.75
N LYS A 110 -21.29 24.45 7.42
CA LYS A 110 -21.43 25.02 8.77
C LYS A 110 -20.50 24.34 9.77
N LYS A 111 -20.36 23.02 9.69
CA LYS A 111 -19.45 22.27 10.53
C LYS A 111 -17.98 22.67 10.33
N ILE A 112 -17.57 22.96 9.09
CA ILE A 112 -16.22 23.46 8.79
C ILE A 112 -16.05 24.91 9.32
N ASP A 113 -17.06 25.75 9.14
CA ASP A 113 -17.06 27.13 9.61
C ASP A 113 -16.98 27.21 11.16
N ASP A 114 -17.62 26.25 11.86
CA ASP A 114 -17.62 26.14 13.32
C ASP A 114 -16.39 25.39 13.89
N MET A 115 -15.48 24.86 13.01
CA MET A 115 -14.29 24.14 13.47
C MET A 115 -13.35 25.10 14.22
N THR A 116 -13.35 24.93 15.54
CA THR A 116 -12.29 25.41 16.44
C THR A 116 -11.21 24.32 16.57
N ASP A 117 -10.19 24.56 17.39
CA ASP A 117 -9.07 23.62 17.60
C ASP A 117 -9.48 22.24 18.14
N VAL A 118 -10.74 22.07 18.55
CA VAL A 118 -11.32 20.81 19.01
C VAL A 118 -12.25 20.25 17.92
N PRO A 119 -12.03 19.02 17.42
CA PRO A 119 -12.92 18.41 16.44
C PRO A 119 -14.34 18.28 17.04
N PRO A 120 -15.39 18.70 16.30
CA PRO A 120 -16.77 18.61 16.78
C PRO A 120 -17.17 17.14 16.96
N ASP A 121 -17.86 16.87 18.08
CA ASP A 121 -18.41 15.54 18.36
C ASP A 121 -19.42 15.14 17.27
N PRO A 122 -19.16 14.01 16.55
CA PRO A 122 -20.07 13.54 15.49
C PRO A 122 -21.52 13.33 15.96
N MET A 123 -21.71 13.05 17.25
CA MET A 123 -23.03 12.81 17.86
C MET A 123 -23.86 14.08 18.06
N LYS A 124 -23.24 15.25 18.06
CA LYS A 124 -23.94 16.55 18.27
C LYS A 124 -24.49 17.17 16.99
N ASN A 125 -24.36 16.52 15.83
CA ASN A 125 -24.85 17.04 14.56
C ASN A 125 -26.36 16.79 14.39
N ASP A 126 -27.19 17.63 14.99
CA ASP A 126 -28.65 17.50 14.93
C ASP A 126 -29.19 17.66 13.51
N GLY A 127 -28.57 18.49 12.68
CA GLY A 127 -28.93 18.64 11.27
C GLY A 127 -28.78 17.35 10.46
N LEU A 128 -27.71 16.59 10.72
CA LEU A 128 -27.48 15.30 10.07
C LEU A 128 -28.49 14.23 10.54
N LYS A 129 -28.86 14.25 11.83
CA LYS A 129 -29.88 13.34 12.38
C LYS A 129 -31.27 13.60 11.76
N LEU A 130 -31.64 14.88 11.64
CA LEU A 130 -32.87 15.27 10.98
C LEU A 130 -32.91 14.85 9.49
N LEU A 131 -31.82 15.10 8.77
CA LEU A 131 -31.68 14.67 7.39
C LEU A 131 -31.79 13.14 7.27
N CYS A 132 -31.13 12.39 8.15
CA CYS A 132 -31.21 10.93 8.18
C CYS A 132 -32.64 10.44 8.46
N ALA A 133 -33.40 11.11 9.34
CA ALA A 133 -34.80 10.78 9.61
C ALA A 133 -35.69 11.00 8.37
N ASP A 134 -35.50 12.10 7.65
CA ASP A 134 -36.22 12.38 6.40
C ASP A 134 -35.90 11.35 5.31
N LEU A 135 -34.56 11.03 5.13
CA LEU A 135 -34.14 10.01 4.19
C LEU A 135 -34.69 8.62 4.55
N ARG A 136 -34.73 8.25 5.83
CA ARG A 136 -35.31 6.98 6.29
C ARG A 136 -36.81 6.90 5.99
N LYS A 137 -37.51 8.01 6.17
CA LYS A 137 -38.94 8.09 5.81
C LYS A 137 -39.16 7.94 4.29
N ASP A 138 -38.35 8.63 3.49
CA ASP A 138 -38.41 8.55 2.03
C ASP A 138 -38.02 7.15 1.52
N HIS A 139 -37.03 6.49 2.17
CA HIS A 139 -36.64 5.11 1.88
C HIS A 139 -37.76 4.13 2.18
N SER A 140 -38.40 4.21 3.37
CA SER A 140 -39.53 3.35 3.73
C SER A 140 -40.74 3.54 2.83
N ALA A 141 -40.92 4.73 2.23
CA ALA A 141 -41.92 5.02 1.24
C ALA A 141 -41.55 4.63 -0.20
N GLY A 142 -40.35 4.08 -0.43
CA GLY A 142 -39.86 3.68 -1.76
C GLY A 142 -39.63 4.84 -2.73
N LYS A 143 -39.47 6.07 -2.24
CA LYS A 143 -39.32 7.29 -3.05
C LYS A 143 -37.89 7.62 -3.47
N LEU A 144 -36.87 6.93 -2.89
CA LEU A 144 -35.47 7.20 -3.18
C LEU A 144 -35.01 6.51 -4.46
N ASP A 145 -34.42 7.29 -5.35
CA ASP A 145 -33.64 6.79 -6.49
C ASP A 145 -32.28 6.28 -6.05
N GLY A 146 -31.43 5.77 -6.97
CA GLY A 146 -30.10 5.29 -6.66
C GLY A 146 -29.20 6.35 -6.03
N PHE A 147 -29.32 7.61 -6.45
CA PHE A 147 -28.55 8.72 -5.88
C PHE A 147 -29.04 9.12 -4.48
N GLY A 148 -30.35 9.09 -4.25
CA GLY A 148 -30.92 9.31 -2.92
C GLY A 148 -30.49 8.24 -1.92
N LEU A 149 -30.43 6.99 -2.34
CA LEU A 149 -29.89 5.88 -1.54
C LEU A 149 -28.39 6.06 -1.24
N TYR A 150 -27.60 6.54 -2.20
CA TYR A 150 -26.21 6.91 -1.95
C TYR A 150 -26.09 7.93 -0.82
N LEU A 151 -26.85 9.04 -0.90
CA LEU A 151 -26.84 10.06 0.15
C LEU A 151 -27.27 9.50 1.51
N PHE A 152 -28.27 8.61 1.52
CA PHE A 152 -28.70 7.92 2.73
C PHE A 152 -27.60 7.04 3.32
N GLY A 153 -26.92 6.25 2.48
CA GLY A 153 -25.75 5.46 2.90
C GLY A 153 -24.62 6.31 3.49
N VAL A 154 -24.29 7.45 2.87
CA VAL A 154 -23.28 8.40 3.39
C VAL A 154 -23.70 8.97 4.75
N THR A 155 -24.97 9.36 4.93
CA THR A 155 -25.46 9.88 6.21
C THR A 155 -25.42 8.83 7.32
N LEU A 156 -25.81 7.58 7.02
CA LEU A 156 -25.73 6.45 7.95
C LEU A 156 -24.28 6.14 8.33
N LYS A 157 -23.35 6.14 7.37
CA LYS A 157 -21.92 5.96 7.63
C LYS A 157 -21.38 7.02 8.59
N LYS A 158 -21.74 8.31 8.38
CA LYS A 158 -21.34 9.40 9.29
C LYS A 158 -21.93 9.28 10.68
N LEU A 159 -23.10 8.66 10.82
CA LEU A 159 -23.71 8.32 12.10
C LEU A 159 -23.19 7.01 12.70
N GLN A 160 -22.16 6.39 12.08
CA GLN A 160 -21.53 5.13 12.48
C GLN A 160 -22.47 3.89 12.45
N LEU A 161 -23.58 3.97 11.75
CA LEU A 161 -24.51 2.86 11.51
C LEU A 161 -24.03 2.00 10.32
N THR A 162 -22.88 1.36 10.48
CA THR A 162 -22.13 0.73 9.38
C THR A 162 -22.89 -0.41 8.68
N ARG A 163 -23.68 -1.22 9.40
CA ARG A 163 -24.46 -2.32 8.81
C ARG A 163 -25.57 -1.79 7.90
N GLU A 164 -26.41 -0.91 8.40
CA GLU A 164 -27.47 -0.29 7.62
C GLU A 164 -26.91 0.48 6.41
N ALA A 165 -25.77 1.18 6.60
CA ALA A 165 -25.08 1.89 5.53
C ALA A 165 -24.63 0.94 4.40
N THR A 166 -24.09 -0.24 4.75
CA THR A 166 -23.66 -1.23 3.77
C THR A 166 -24.85 -1.74 2.95
N ASP A 167 -25.95 -2.11 3.60
CA ASP A 167 -27.14 -2.63 2.92
C ASP A 167 -27.75 -1.60 1.95
N VAL A 168 -27.86 -0.35 2.38
CA VAL A 168 -28.39 0.75 1.57
C VAL A 168 -27.46 1.09 0.39
N LEU A 169 -26.13 1.07 0.59
CA LEU A 169 -25.16 1.32 -0.49
C LEU A 169 -25.15 0.18 -1.52
N VAL A 170 -25.34 -1.06 -1.09
CA VAL A 170 -25.53 -2.19 -2.02
C VAL A 170 -26.82 -2.01 -2.82
N GLU A 171 -27.93 -1.62 -2.19
CA GLU A 171 -29.17 -1.29 -2.92
C GLU A 171 -28.97 -0.14 -3.92
N SER A 172 -28.23 0.91 -3.52
CA SER A 172 -27.85 2.02 -4.41
C SER A 172 -27.05 1.53 -5.63
N SER A 173 -26.09 0.63 -5.43
CA SER A 173 -25.27 0.09 -6.53
C SER A 173 -26.08 -0.74 -7.53
N HIS A 174 -27.16 -1.38 -7.08
CA HIS A 174 -28.10 -2.10 -7.97
C HIS A 174 -28.96 -1.14 -8.80
N LYS A 175 -29.42 -0.03 -8.19
CA LYS A 175 -30.27 0.95 -8.91
C LYS A 175 -29.45 1.87 -9.83
N GLN A 176 -28.24 2.24 -9.41
CA GLN A 176 -27.36 3.15 -10.15
C GLN A 176 -25.90 2.66 -10.14
N PRO A 177 -25.58 1.63 -10.93
CA PRO A 177 -24.24 1.03 -10.92
C PRO A 177 -23.14 1.97 -11.44
N MET A 178 -23.48 2.98 -12.23
CA MET A 178 -22.52 3.93 -12.79
C MET A 178 -22.04 5.00 -11.81
N HIS A 179 -22.66 5.13 -10.64
CA HIS A 179 -22.27 6.11 -9.65
C HIS A 179 -21.04 5.67 -8.85
N TRP A 180 -19.84 6.04 -9.29
CA TRP A 180 -18.57 5.63 -8.67
C TRP A 180 -18.45 5.99 -7.18
N GLY A 181 -19.04 7.12 -6.77
CA GLY A 181 -19.08 7.52 -5.36
C GLY A 181 -19.72 6.47 -4.44
N THR A 182 -20.75 5.76 -4.88
CA THR A 182 -21.37 4.67 -4.12
C THR A 182 -20.38 3.54 -3.85
N TRP A 183 -19.60 3.16 -4.85
CA TRP A 183 -18.60 2.11 -4.72
C TRP A 183 -17.45 2.49 -3.79
N LEU A 184 -17.00 3.75 -3.84
CA LEU A 184 -15.96 4.23 -2.92
C LEU A 184 -16.43 4.27 -1.46
N GLU A 185 -17.67 4.72 -1.22
CA GLU A 185 -18.25 4.72 0.13
C GLU A 185 -18.46 3.30 0.67
N LEU A 186 -18.87 2.38 -0.21
CA LEU A 186 -18.99 0.95 0.12
C LEU A 186 -17.60 0.34 0.43
N ALA A 187 -16.57 0.65 -0.38
CA ALA A 187 -15.20 0.19 -0.16
C ALA A 187 -14.67 0.56 1.23
N ALA A 188 -14.98 1.77 1.70
CA ALA A 188 -14.56 2.22 3.02
C ALA A 188 -15.22 1.47 4.19
N LEU A 189 -16.33 0.77 3.97
CA LEU A 189 -17.05 -0.03 4.98
C LEU A 189 -16.64 -1.51 5.01
N ILE A 190 -16.06 -2.02 3.93
CA ILE A 190 -15.63 -3.43 3.82
C ILE A 190 -14.27 -3.56 4.48
N THR A 191 -14.17 -4.40 5.50
CA THR A 191 -12.92 -4.62 6.26
C THR A 191 -12.17 -5.86 5.83
N ASP A 192 -12.87 -6.89 5.38
CA ASP A 192 -12.33 -8.23 5.19
C ASP A 192 -12.80 -8.84 3.86
N ARG A 193 -12.02 -9.80 3.36
CA ARG A 193 -12.35 -10.56 2.15
C ARG A 193 -13.68 -11.30 2.26
N GLU A 194 -13.95 -11.91 3.42
CA GLU A 194 -15.21 -12.65 3.68
C GLU A 194 -16.43 -11.74 3.52
N LYS A 195 -16.35 -10.50 4.03
CA LYS A 195 -17.41 -9.51 3.84
C LYS A 195 -17.59 -9.14 2.37
N LEU A 196 -16.47 -8.95 1.63
CA LEU A 196 -16.54 -8.63 0.20
C LEU A 196 -17.26 -9.75 -0.58
N GLU A 197 -16.91 -11.01 -0.31
CA GLU A 197 -17.51 -12.18 -0.97
C GLU A 197 -18.98 -12.41 -0.57
N SER A 198 -19.38 -11.97 0.62
CA SER A 198 -20.77 -12.07 1.10
C SER A 198 -21.73 -11.07 0.45
N LEU A 199 -21.20 -10.00 -0.16
CA LEU A 199 -22.02 -8.96 -0.77
C LEU A 199 -22.59 -9.39 -2.11
N ARG A 200 -23.90 -9.19 -2.27
CA ARG A 200 -24.59 -9.40 -3.55
C ARG A 200 -24.47 -8.14 -4.40
N LEU A 201 -23.40 -8.06 -5.18
CA LEU A 201 -23.14 -6.91 -6.05
C LEU A 201 -23.82 -7.10 -7.42
N PRO A 202 -24.22 -5.99 -8.09
CA PRO A 202 -24.82 -6.06 -9.41
C PRO A 202 -23.85 -6.65 -10.45
N ASN A 203 -24.40 -7.38 -11.42
CA ASN A 203 -23.63 -7.88 -12.54
C ASN A 203 -23.46 -6.77 -13.60
N HIS A 204 -22.50 -5.88 -13.37
CA HIS A 204 -22.21 -4.72 -14.20
C HIS A 204 -20.71 -4.55 -14.37
N TRP A 205 -20.25 -4.00 -15.49
CA TRP A 205 -18.81 -3.80 -15.76
C TRP A 205 -18.11 -2.91 -14.71
N MET A 206 -18.80 -1.96 -14.07
CA MET A 206 -18.27 -1.16 -12.94
C MET A 206 -17.79 -2.01 -11.75
N LYS A 207 -18.37 -3.20 -11.58
CA LYS A 207 -17.93 -4.14 -10.54
C LYS A 207 -16.45 -4.51 -10.69
N HIS A 208 -15.91 -4.54 -11.91
CA HIS A 208 -14.49 -4.86 -12.14
C HIS A 208 -13.57 -3.77 -11.58
N PHE A 209 -13.92 -2.49 -11.79
CA PHE A 209 -13.19 -1.38 -11.19
C PHE A 209 -13.25 -1.41 -9.67
N PHE A 210 -14.43 -1.72 -9.13
CA PHE A 210 -14.62 -1.85 -7.69
C PHE A 210 -13.80 -3.01 -7.10
N MET A 211 -13.84 -4.19 -7.73
CA MET A 211 -13.07 -5.36 -7.26
C MET A 211 -11.57 -5.10 -7.33
N ALA A 212 -11.09 -4.50 -8.43
CA ALA A 212 -9.69 -4.11 -8.57
C ALA A 212 -9.25 -3.13 -7.45
N HIS A 213 -10.06 -2.13 -7.16
CA HIS A 213 -9.83 -1.18 -6.07
C HIS A 213 -9.83 -1.89 -4.70
N MET A 214 -10.83 -2.76 -4.44
CA MET A 214 -10.94 -3.50 -3.19
C MET A 214 -9.77 -4.45 -2.95
N TYR A 215 -9.27 -5.13 -3.97
CA TYR A 215 -8.11 -6.00 -3.83
C TYR A 215 -6.86 -5.23 -3.41
N LEU A 216 -6.65 -4.01 -3.93
CA LEU A 216 -5.54 -3.17 -3.48
C LEU A 216 -5.74 -2.69 -2.03
N GLU A 217 -6.95 -2.29 -1.66
CA GLU A 217 -7.28 -1.88 -0.29
C GLU A 217 -7.12 -3.04 0.73
N LEU A 218 -7.47 -4.26 0.33
CA LEU A 218 -7.31 -5.47 1.14
C LEU A 218 -5.92 -6.08 1.07
N GLN A 219 -4.95 -5.40 0.40
CA GLN A 219 -3.56 -5.86 0.25
C GLN A 219 -3.40 -7.18 -0.55
N LEU A 220 -4.37 -7.52 -1.38
CA LEU A 220 -4.30 -8.62 -2.35
C LEU A 220 -3.70 -8.09 -3.66
N ILE A 221 -2.41 -7.78 -3.63
CA ILE A 221 -1.74 -6.97 -4.65
C ILE A 221 -1.73 -7.66 -6.01
N ASP A 222 -1.42 -8.95 -6.04
CA ASP A 222 -1.33 -9.71 -7.29
C ASP A 222 -2.69 -9.87 -7.98
N GLU A 223 -3.75 -10.12 -7.19
CA GLU A 223 -5.13 -10.18 -7.68
C GLU A 223 -5.57 -8.81 -8.21
N GLY A 224 -5.27 -7.74 -7.47
CA GLY A 224 -5.57 -6.37 -7.87
C GLY A 224 -4.84 -5.95 -9.15
N LEU A 225 -3.55 -6.26 -9.25
CA LEU A 225 -2.74 -5.97 -10.44
C LEU A 225 -3.27 -6.71 -11.67
N ALA A 226 -3.61 -8.00 -11.52
CA ALA A 226 -4.20 -8.79 -12.62
C ALA A 226 -5.50 -8.15 -13.15
N MET A 227 -6.38 -7.69 -12.25
CA MET A 227 -7.62 -7.00 -12.62
C MET A 227 -7.36 -5.67 -13.34
N TYR A 228 -6.39 -4.86 -12.88
CA TYR A 228 -6.04 -3.62 -13.58
C TYR A 228 -5.40 -3.88 -14.95
N CYS A 229 -4.56 -4.90 -15.10
CA CYS A 229 -4.03 -5.31 -16.40
C CYS A 229 -5.14 -5.76 -17.37
N GLU A 230 -6.16 -6.44 -16.85
CA GLU A 230 -7.32 -6.82 -17.64
C GLU A 230 -8.12 -5.58 -18.10
N LEU A 231 -8.39 -4.62 -17.20
CA LEU A 231 -9.03 -3.35 -17.56
C LEU A 231 -8.23 -2.58 -18.62
N GLN A 232 -6.89 -2.58 -18.54
CA GLN A 232 -6.05 -2.00 -19.58
C GLN A 232 -6.25 -2.70 -20.94
N SER A 233 -6.30 -4.02 -20.95
CA SER A 233 -6.54 -4.80 -22.18
C SER A 233 -7.92 -4.58 -22.80
N MET A 234 -8.92 -4.19 -21.98
CA MET A 234 -10.28 -3.86 -22.40
C MET A 234 -10.42 -2.46 -23.03
N GLY A 235 -9.36 -1.68 -23.16
CA GLY A 235 -9.38 -0.36 -23.80
C GLY A 235 -9.10 0.82 -22.87
N PHE A 236 -8.89 0.61 -21.57
CA PHE A 236 -8.55 1.66 -20.59
C PHE A 236 -7.05 1.84 -20.38
N GLU A 237 -6.21 1.41 -21.35
CA GLU A 237 -4.74 1.49 -21.25
C GLU A 237 -4.22 2.91 -21.02
N LYS A 238 -4.86 3.93 -21.62
CA LYS A 238 -4.48 5.35 -21.51
C LYS A 238 -5.19 6.09 -20.40
N ASN A 239 -5.98 5.40 -19.59
CA ASN A 239 -6.72 6.06 -18.51
C ASN A 239 -5.80 6.40 -17.34
N GLY A 240 -5.75 7.68 -16.94
CA GLY A 240 -4.88 8.17 -15.86
C GLY A 240 -5.16 7.51 -14.51
N TYR A 241 -6.43 7.24 -14.17
CA TYR A 241 -6.79 6.53 -12.95
C TYR A 241 -6.28 5.09 -12.94
N VAL A 242 -6.51 4.34 -14.02
CA VAL A 242 -6.06 2.94 -14.13
C VAL A 242 -4.54 2.86 -14.08
N LEU A 243 -3.84 3.75 -14.77
CA LEU A 243 -2.37 3.82 -14.74
C LEU A 243 -1.85 4.16 -13.33
N ALA A 244 -2.47 5.12 -12.64
CA ALA A 244 -2.07 5.49 -11.28
C ALA A 244 -2.28 4.34 -10.28
N GLN A 245 -3.42 3.64 -10.36
CA GLN A 245 -3.68 2.49 -9.50
C GLN A 245 -2.74 1.31 -9.81
N THR A 246 -2.42 1.09 -11.08
CA THR A 246 -1.40 0.11 -11.49
C THR A 246 -0.03 0.47 -10.91
N ALA A 247 0.38 1.74 -10.98
CA ALA A 247 1.64 2.20 -10.40
C ALA A 247 1.69 2.01 -8.87
N ILE A 248 0.57 2.25 -8.18
CA ILE A 248 0.43 2.00 -6.74
C ILE A 248 0.54 0.50 -6.43
N ALA A 249 -0.08 -0.37 -7.23
CA ALA A 249 0.01 -1.82 -7.08
C ALA A 249 1.47 -2.32 -7.27
N VAL A 250 2.15 -1.83 -8.30
CA VAL A 250 3.56 -2.14 -8.58
C VAL A 250 4.47 -1.66 -7.44
N HIS A 251 4.21 -0.46 -6.90
CA HIS A 251 4.90 0.03 -5.70
C HIS A 251 4.70 -0.89 -4.49
N TYR A 252 3.49 -1.40 -4.28
CA TYR A 252 3.22 -2.35 -3.19
C TYR A 252 3.96 -3.68 -3.37
N ARG A 253 4.29 -4.08 -4.61
CA ARG A 253 5.19 -5.21 -4.91
C ARG A 253 6.68 -4.88 -4.74
N ARG A 254 7.02 -3.67 -4.27
CA ARG A 254 8.39 -3.14 -4.11
C ARG A 254 9.16 -2.89 -5.40
N ASP A 255 8.49 -2.87 -6.52
CA ASP A 255 9.09 -2.48 -7.79
C ASP A 255 8.94 -0.96 -7.98
N VAL A 256 9.83 -0.22 -7.32
CA VAL A 256 9.79 1.25 -7.29
C VAL A 256 10.13 1.85 -8.65
N ASP A 257 11.03 1.22 -9.41
CA ASP A 257 11.51 1.75 -10.69
C ASP A 257 10.40 1.72 -11.75
N ASN A 258 9.68 0.61 -11.88
CA ASN A 258 8.55 0.49 -12.79
C ASN A 258 7.37 1.40 -12.37
N ALA A 259 7.16 1.57 -11.06
CA ALA A 259 6.15 2.50 -10.56
C ALA A 259 6.49 3.96 -10.96
N ILE A 260 7.75 4.40 -10.80
CA ILE A 260 8.22 5.72 -11.23
C ILE A 260 8.05 5.91 -12.74
N GLU A 261 8.40 4.91 -13.54
CA GLU A 261 8.24 4.98 -15.00
C GLU A 261 6.77 5.15 -15.41
N THR A 262 5.88 4.44 -14.73
CA THR A 262 4.43 4.56 -14.98
C THR A 262 3.92 5.97 -14.63
N PHE A 263 4.35 6.56 -13.50
CA PHE A 263 4.01 7.95 -13.18
C PHE A 263 4.59 8.95 -14.19
N LYS A 264 5.81 8.72 -14.70
CA LYS A 264 6.38 9.54 -15.78
C LYS A 264 5.55 9.50 -17.06
N ARG A 265 4.95 8.33 -17.39
CA ARG A 265 4.00 8.21 -18.50
C ARG A 265 2.74 9.05 -18.27
N ILE A 266 2.16 9.01 -17.06
CA ILE A 266 0.98 9.83 -16.72
C ILE A 266 1.28 11.32 -16.91
N ILE A 267 2.41 11.81 -16.39
CA ILE A 267 2.82 13.22 -16.53
C ILE A 267 3.07 13.61 -17.99
N LYS A 268 3.54 12.69 -18.83
CA LYS A 268 3.74 12.92 -20.25
C LYS A 268 2.41 13.06 -21.01
N GLU A 269 1.40 12.31 -20.61
CA GLU A 269 0.05 12.36 -21.20
C GLU A 269 -0.73 13.58 -20.72
N ASP A 270 -0.67 13.88 -19.42
CA ASP A 270 -1.29 15.06 -18.80
C ASP A 270 -0.30 15.76 -17.85
N PRO A 271 0.40 16.80 -18.34
CA PRO A 271 1.36 17.56 -17.55
C PRO A 271 0.76 18.34 -16.37
N TYR A 272 -0.56 18.56 -16.38
CA TYR A 272 -1.27 19.31 -15.34
C TYR A 272 -1.97 18.42 -14.32
N CYS A 273 -1.87 17.09 -14.47
CA CYS A 273 -2.44 16.14 -13.53
C CYS A 273 -1.70 16.20 -12.18
N LEU A 274 -2.45 16.44 -11.10
CA LEU A 274 -1.93 16.41 -9.73
C LEU A 274 -2.49 15.23 -8.93
N ASP A 275 -3.44 14.47 -9.50
CA ASP A 275 -4.05 13.32 -8.82
C ASP A 275 -3.02 12.22 -8.56
N ASN A 276 -2.90 11.76 -7.32
CA ASN A 276 -1.92 10.75 -6.85
C ASN A 276 -0.43 11.15 -7.00
N MET A 277 -0.13 12.43 -7.29
CA MET A 277 1.27 12.89 -7.38
C MET A 277 1.96 12.99 -6.01
N ASP A 278 1.21 12.98 -4.91
CA ASP A 278 1.75 12.79 -3.57
C ASP A 278 2.41 11.41 -3.42
N THR A 279 1.77 10.35 -3.94
CA THR A 279 2.36 8.99 -3.98
C THR A 279 3.62 8.96 -4.85
N TYR A 280 3.59 9.61 -6.02
CA TYR A 280 4.78 9.74 -6.86
C TYR A 280 5.92 10.46 -6.14
N SER A 281 5.61 11.55 -5.42
CA SER A 281 6.62 12.27 -4.63
C SER A 281 7.23 11.41 -3.51
N ASN A 282 6.44 10.53 -2.89
CA ASN A 282 6.94 9.57 -1.91
C ASN A 282 7.92 8.56 -2.53
N LEU A 283 7.65 8.10 -3.76
CA LEU A 283 8.57 7.20 -4.48
C LEU A 283 9.90 7.89 -4.81
N LEU A 284 9.84 9.15 -5.29
CA LEU A 284 11.03 9.95 -5.54
C LEU A 284 11.84 10.24 -4.28
N TYR A 285 11.15 10.45 -3.16
CA TYR A 285 11.77 10.63 -1.84
C TYR A 285 12.52 9.37 -1.39
N VAL A 286 11.89 8.19 -1.49
CA VAL A 286 12.50 6.90 -1.13
C VAL A 286 13.74 6.58 -1.98
N LYS A 287 13.73 6.97 -3.27
CA LYS A 287 14.87 6.81 -4.18
C LYS A 287 15.88 7.96 -4.11
N GLU A 288 15.68 8.94 -3.24
CA GLU A 288 16.52 10.15 -3.10
C GLU A 288 16.74 10.93 -4.41
N MET A 289 15.75 10.91 -5.32
CA MET A 289 15.80 11.58 -6.62
C MET A 289 15.55 13.09 -6.45
N LYS A 290 16.54 13.81 -5.97
CA LYS A 290 16.45 15.23 -5.58
C LYS A 290 16.02 16.16 -6.73
N VAL A 291 16.53 15.91 -7.93
CA VAL A 291 16.28 16.77 -9.10
C VAL A 291 14.84 16.64 -9.58
N GLU A 292 14.36 15.40 -9.73
CA GLU A 292 13.01 15.12 -10.19
C GLU A 292 11.95 15.57 -9.17
N LEU A 293 12.24 15.38 -7.87
CA LEU A 293 11.34 15.86 -6.82
C LEU A 293 11.27 17.39 -6.76
N ALA A 294 12.38 18.08 -7.00
CA ALA A 294 12.42 19.54 -7.10
C ALA A 294 11.59 20.04 -8.30
N ASP A 295 11.77 19.44 -9.48
CA ASP A 295 11.00 19.76 -10.67
C ASP A 295 9.50 19.54 -10.45
N LEU A 296 9.13 18.39 -9.88
CA LEU A 296 7.74 18.10 -9.54
C LEU A 296 7.14 19.13 -8.56
N ALA A 297 7.90 19.52 -7.52
CA ALA A 297 7.43 20.50 -6.53
C ALA A 297 7.23 21.89 -7.15
N HIS A 298 8.12 22.34 -8.03
CA HIS A 298 7.98 23.60 -8.74
C HIS A 298 6.77 23.60 -9.66
N ARG A 299 6.63 22.58 -10.52
CA ARG A 299 5.48 22.47 -11.42
C ARG A 299 4.15 22.37 -10.66
N ALA A 300 4.08 21.54 -9.63
CA ALA A 300 2.87 21.43 -8.83
C ALA A 300 2.47 22.76 -8.17
N THR A 301 3.45 23.56 -7.74
CA THR A 301 3.20 24.89 -7.15
C THR A 301 2.71 25.91 -8.20
N GLU A 302 3.17 25.80 -9.45
CA GLU A 302 2.71 26.65 -10.56
C GLU A 302 1.28 26.29 -10.99
N ILE A 303 0.92 24.99 -10.99
CA ILE A 303 -0.40 24.51 -11.39
C ILE A 303 -1.45 24.87 -10.33
N ASP A 304 -1.26 24.43 -9.09
CA ASP A 304 -2.18 24.72 -7.96
C ASP A 304 -1.43 24.68 -6.62
N LYS A 305 -1.13 25.86 -6.10
CA LYS A 305 -0.38 26.05 -4.85
C LYS A 305 -1.12 25.57 -3.60
N TYR A 306 -2.44 25.52 -3.63
CA TYR A 306 -3.28 25.26 -2.45
C TYR A 306 -3.91 23.89 -2.45
N ARG A 307 -3.53 23.03 -3.37
CA ARG A 307 -4.00 21.67 -3.44
C ARG A 307 -3.31 20.80 -2.38
N LEU A 308 -4.00 19.77 -1.90
CA LEU A 308 -3.51 18.87 -0.84
C LEU A 308 -2.25 18.13 -1.29
N GLU A 309 -2.30 17.55 -2.49
CA GLU A 309 -1.20 16.81 -3.08
C GLU A 309 0.04 17.71 -3.25
N THR A 310 -0.16 18.96 -3.72
CA THR A 310 0.92 19.93 -3.86
C THR A 310 1.58 20.24 -2.52
N CYS A 311 0.80 20.42 -1.46
CA CYS A 311 1.36 20.64 -0.13
C CYS A 311 2.21 19.44 0.32
N CYS A 312 1.80 18.21 0.05
CA CYS A 312 2.57 17.01 0.37
C CYS A 312 3.85 16.90 -0.47
N ILE A 313 3.77 17.17 -1.78
CA ILE A 313 4.93 17.17 -2.67
C ILE A 313 5.99 18.17 -2.21
N VAL A 314 5.58 19.41 -1.90
CA VAL A 314 6.49 20.45 -1.42
C VAL A 314 7.03 20.10 -0.03
N GLY A 315 6.23 19.47 0.85
CA GLY A 315 6.68 18.95 2.12
C GLY A 315 7.80 17.93 1.95
N ASN A 316 7.61 16.92 1.09
CA ASN A 316 8.63 15.91 0.76
C ASN A 316 9.90 16.53 0.15
N TYR A 317 9.76 17.55 -0.69
CA TYR A 317 10.91 18.28 -1.24
C TYR A 317 11.74 18.95 -0.14
N TYR A 318 11.11 19.64 0.81
CA TYR A 318 11.84 20.24 1.93
C TYR A 318 12.42 19.20 2.88
N SER A 319 11.72 18.09 3.11
CA SER A 319 12.22 16.96 3.90
C SER A 319 13.50 16.38 3.31
N LEU A 320 13.54 16.13 1.99
CA LEU A 320 14.74 15.61 1.30
C LEU A 320 15.93 16.60 1.33
N ARG A 321 15.65 17.88 1.57
CA ARG A 321 16.67 18.91 1.81
C ARG A 321 17.08 19.06 3.27
N ALA A 322 16.55 18.23 4.16
CA ALA A 322 16.71 18.30 5.62
C ALA A 322 16.19 19.63 6.24
N ASP A 323 15.27 20.34 5.57
CA ASP A 323 14.57 21.52 6.12
C ASP A 323 13.24 21.07 6.74
N HIS A 324 13.34 20.27 7.81
CA HIS A 324 12.20 19.62 8.46
C HIS A 324 11.15 20.60 8.98
N GLN A 325 11.56 21.82 9.40
CA GLN A 325 10.62 22.83 9.88
C GLN A 325 9.66 23.31 8.78
N LYS A 326 10.18 23.53 7.56
CA LYS A 326 9.34 23.88 6.42
C LYS A 326 8.48 22.69 5.96
N ALA A 327 9.01 21.48 5.97
CA ALA A 327 8.25 20.28 5.67
C ALA A 327 7.02 20.16 6.59
N VAL A 328 7.21 20.27 7.90
CA VAL A 328 6.13 20.27 8.92
C VAL A 328 5.10 21.35 8.62
N MET A 329 5.53 22.57 8.27
CA MET A 329 4.62 23.68 7.96
C MET A 329 3.73 23.36 6.74
N TYR A 330 4.28 22.73 5.68
CA TYR A 330 3.50 22.36 4.50
C TYR A 330 2.54 21.19 4.78
N PHE A 331 2.95 20.18 5.56
CA PHE A 331 2.05 19.11 5.97
C PHE A 331 0.92 19.62 6.89
N HIS A 332 1.20 20.53 7.81
CA HIS A 332 0.15 21.21 8.57
C HIS A 332 -0.80 22.01 7.70
N ARG A 333 -0.29 22.61 6.62
CA ARG A 333 -1.14 23.32 5.66
C ARG A 333 -2.08 22.37 4.93
N ALA A 334 -1.59 21.19 4.50
CA ALA A 334 -2.43 20.15 3.93
C ALA A 334 -3.54 19.72 4.90
N LEU A 335 -3.20 19.54 6.19
CA LEU A 335 -4.16 19.15 7.23
C LEU A 335 -5.18 20.24 7.59
N LYS A 336 -4.82 21.53 7.45
CA LYS A 336 -5.79 22.62 7.56
C LYS A 336 -6.80 22.65 6.43
N LEU A 337 -6.39 22.23 5.22
CA LEU A 337 -7.29 22.12 4.06
C LEU A 337 -8.20 20.89 4.19
N ASN A 338 -7.66 19.76 4.63
CA ASN A 338 -8.43 18.54 4.89
C ASN A 338 -7.86 17.80 6.11
N PRO A 339 -8.50 17.88 7.29
CA PRO A 339 -8.07 17.17 8.49
C PRO A 339 -8.08 15.64 8.38
N GLN A 340 -8.82 15.10 7.40
CA GLN A 340 -8.91 13.64 7.16
C GLN A 340 -7.91 13.14 6.10
N TYR A 341 -6.95 13.97 5.70
CA TYR A 341 -5.98 13.56 4.69
C TYR A 341 -4.86 12.70 5.30
N LEU A 342 -5.00 11.39 5.10
CA LEU A 342 -4.16 10.37 5.73
C LEU A 342 -2.66 10.54 5.44
N SER A 343 -2.29 10.78 4.15
CA SER A 343 -0.88 10.90 3.74
C SER A 343 -0.16 12.01 4.50
N ALA A 344 -0.83 13.16 4.75
CA ALA A 344 -0.21 14.25 5.48
C ALA A 344 0.03 13.93 6.96
N TRP A 345 -0.86 13.20 7.62
CA TRP A 345 -0.66 12.77 9.00
C TRP A 345 0.53 11.82 9.16
N THR A 346 0.67 10.84 8.25
CA THR A 346 1.79 9.88 8.29
C THR A 346 3.11 10.57 8.00
N LEU A 347 3.18 11.44 6.98
CA LEU A 347 4.38 12.21 6.64
C LEU A 347 4.78 13.17 7.76
N LEU A 348 3.81 13.85 8.38
CA LEU A 348 4.05 14.71 9.54
C LEU A 348 4.64 13.93 10.71
N GLY A 349 4.16 12.70 10.93
CA GLY A 349 4.73 11.81 11.95
C GLY A 349 6.19 11.47 11.67
N HIS A 350 6.55 11.19 10.41
CA HIS A 350 7.94 10.92 10.01
C HIS A 350 8.84 12.16 10.25
N GLU A 351 8.38 13.36 9.87
CA GLU A 351 9.15 14.58 10.09
C GLU A 351 9.40 14.87 11.58
N PHE A 352 8.40 14.65 12.42
CA PHE A 352 8.59 14.81 13.86
C PHE A 352 9.55 13.77 14.44
N MET A 353 9.63 12.58 13.87
CA MET A 353 10.63 11.58 14.25
C MET A 353 12.05 12.05 13.90
N GLU A 354 12.27 12.56 12.69
CA GLU A 354 13.56 13.13 12.25
C GLU A 354 13.97 14.32 13.13
N MET A 355 13.02 15.16 13.51
CA MET A 355 13.24 16.26 14.46
C MET A 355 13.41 15.82 15.92
N LYS A 356 13.33 14.51 16.21
CA LYS A 356 13.36 13.94 17.57
C LYS A 356 12.23 14.44 18.48
N ASN A 357 11.13 14.92 17.91
CA ASN A 357 9.93 15.33 18.63
C ASN A 357 8.96 14.14 18.74
N THR A 358 9.23 13.24 19.68
CA THR A 358 8.45 12.02 19.88
C THR A 358 6.99 12.26 20.24
N ASN A 359 6.68 13.35 20.95
CA ASN A 359 5.31 13.69 21.31
C ASN A 359 4.49 14.10 20.08
N GLY A 360 5.05 14.94 19.22
CA GLY A 360 4.43 15.32 17.95
C GLY A 360 4.21 14.11 17.03
N ALA A 361 5.21 13.21 16.94
CA ALA A 361 5.12 11.98 16.16
C ALA A 361 3.99 11.07 16.67
N ILE A 362 3.89 10.82 17.98
CA ILE A 362 2.83 9.99 18.56
C ILE A 362 1.45 10.59 18.25
N HIS A 363 1.30 11.91 18.41
CA HIS A 363 0.03 12.58 18.10
C HIS A 363 -0.35 12.39 16.63
N SER A 364 0.58 12.67 15.72
CA SER A 364 0.34 12.58 14.26
C SER A 364 -0.02 11.17 13.83
N TYR A 365 0.72 10.15 14.27
CA TYR A 365 0.43 8.75 13.92
C TYR A 365 -0.89 8.26 14.53
N ARG A 366 -1.25 8.70 15.75
CA ARG A 366 -2.56 8.38 16.33
C ARG A 366 -3.70 8.97 15.51
N GLN A 367 -3.57 10.23 15.09
CA GLN A 367 -4.55 10.85 14.20
C GLN A 367 -4.64 10.11 12.86
N ALA A 368 -3.52 9.68 12.27
CA ALA A 368 -3.52 8.85 11.07
C ALA A 368 -4.30 7.53 11.27
N ILE A 369 -4.15 6.87 12.42
CA ILE A 369 -4.89 5.63 12.76
C ILE A 369 -6.38 5.92 12.96
N GLU A 370 -6.76 7.06 13.55
CA GLU A 370 -8.15 7.46 13.69
C GLU A 370 -8.83 7.68 12.32
N VAL A 371 -8.10 8.28 11.37
CA VAL A 371 -8.56 8.48 9.99
C VAL A 371 -8.69 7.15 9.26
N ASN A 372 -7.64 6.31 9.29
CA ASN A 372 -7.66 5.00 8.67
C ASN A 372 -6.88 3.97 9.49
N ARG A 373 -7.59 3.07 10.13
CA ARG A 373 -7.00 1.99 10.95
C ARG A 373 -6.21 0.96 10.15
N ARG A 374 -6.36 0.94 8.81
CA ARG A 374 -5.66 0.00 7.93
C ARG A 374 -4.31 0.50 7.45
N ASP A 375 -3.94 1.75 7.75
CA ASP A 375 -2.63 2.26 7.36
C ASP A 375 -1.52 1.68 8.26
N TYR A 376 -0.89 0.61 7.79
CA TYR A 376 0.21 -0.05 8.49
C TYR A 376 1.38 0.89 8.79
N ARG A 377 1.59 1.95 8.00
CA ARG A 377 2.70 2.92 8.16
C ARG A 377 2.59 3.66 9.48
N ALA A 378 1.37 4.09 9.85
CA ALA A 378 1.13 4.76 11.11
C ALA A 378 1.35 3.83 12.32
N TRP A 379 0.91 2.58 12.23
CA TRP A 379 1.16 1.56 13.26
C TRP A 379 2.65 1.26 13.41
N TYR A 380 3.35 1.11 12.30
CA TYR A 380 4.80 0.88 12.28
C TYR A 380 5.56 2.08 12.86
N GLY A 381 5.23 3.32 12.46
CA GLY A 381 5.84 4.54 12.96
C GLY A 381 5.64 4.73 14.47
N LEU A 382 4.46 4.38 15.02
CA LEU A 382 4.25 4.33 16.47
C LEU A 382 5.15 3.30 17.14
N GLY A 383 5.29 2.11 16.55
CA GLY A 383 6.20 1.08 17.03
C GLY A 383 7.62 1.61 17.18
N GLN A 384 8.15 2.24 16.13
CA GLN A 384 9.48 2.86 16.14
C GLN A 384 9.59 4.00 17.18
N THR A 385 8.57 4.83 17.29
CA THR A 385 8.57 5.93 18.26
C THR A 385 8.66 5.43 19.70
N TYR A 386 7.87 4.41 20.05
CA TYR A 386 7.91 3.82 21.39
C TYR A 386 9.20 3.03 21.64
N GLU A 387 9.82 2.51 20.62
CA GLU A 387 11.13 1.88 20.70
C GLU A 387 12.23 2.91 21.05
N ILE A 388 12.23 4.07 20.38
CA ILE A 388 13.15 5.18 20.70
C ILE A 388 12.93 5.68 22.13
N LEU A 389 11.68 5.69 22.61
CA LEU A 389 11.33 6.01 24.00
C LEU A 389 11.73 4.92 25.01
N LYS A 390 12.36 3.82 24.55
CA LYS A 390 12.74 2.66 25.36
C LYS A 390 11.54 2.01 26.08
N MET A 391 10.40 1.98 25.41
CA MET A 391 9.17 1.33 25.86
C MET A 391 8.84 0.08 25.01
N PRO A 392 9.59 -1.03 25.15
CA PRO A 392 9.55 -2.16 24.20
C PRO A 392 8.20 -2.90 24.19
N PHE A 393 7.43 -2.87 25.29
CA PHE A 393 6.11 -3.52 25.32
C PHE A 393 5.08 -2.79 24.44
N TYR A 394 5.09 -1.46 24.43
CA TYR A 394 4.24 -0.66 23.55
C TYR A 394 4.70 -0.82 22.10
N GLY A 395 6.01 -0.76 21.82
CA GLY A 395 6.56 -1.00 20.50
C GLY A 395 6.12 -2.35 19.92
N LEU A 396 6.22 -3.42 20.71
CA LEU A 396 5.78 -4.77 20.32
C LEU A 396 4.28 -4.82 19.95
N TYR A 397 3.42 -4.14 20.72
CA TYR A 397 1.99 -4.09 20.42
C TYR A 397 1.73 -3.46 19.05
N TYR A 398 2.35 -2.32 18.77
CA TYR A 398 2.15 -1.59 17.51
C TYR A 398 2.74 -2.33 16.32
N TYR A 399 3.91 -2.98 16.46
CA TYR A 399 4.47 -3.82 15.40
C TYR A 399 3.62 -5.07 15.11
N LYS A 400 2.97 -5.67 16.12
CA LYS A 400 1.99 -6.74 15.90
C LYS A 400 0.82 -6.27 15.06
N GLN A 401 0.28 -5.09 15.35
CA GLN A 401 -0.82 -4.52 14.55
C GLN A 401 -0.39 -4.25 13.10
N ALA A 402 0.80 -3.69 12.90
CA ALA A 402 1.35 -3.47 11.56
C ALA A 402 1.53 -4.78 10.78
N GLN A 403 2.03 -5.84 11.43
CA GLN A 403 2.20 -7.16 10.82
C GLN A 403 0.87 -7.85 10.50
N LEU A 404 -0.16 -7.67 11.33
CA LEU A 404 -1.52 -8.17 11.03
C LEU A 404 -2.11 -7.52 9.78
N LEU A 405 -1.85 -6.22 9.57
CA LEU A 405 -2.29 -5.50 8.39
C LEU A 405 -1.52 -5.88 7.12
N ARG A 406 -0.24 -6.24 7.27
CA ARG A 406 0.62 -6.70 6.17
C ARG A 406 1.35 -8.00 6.52
N PRO A 407 0.67 -9.15 6.47
CA PRO A 407 1.25 -10.43 6.87
C PRO A 407 2.36 -10.94 5.94
N HIS A 408 2.40 -10.47 4.69
CA HIS A 408 3.37 -10.83 3.66
C HIS A 408 4.44 -9.76 3.40
N ASP A 409 4.61 -8.79 4.29
CA ASP A 409 5.71 -7.81 4.22
C ASP A 409 6.83 -8.23 5.18
N SER A 410 8.00 -8.64 4.64
CA SER A 410 9.17 -9.08 5.42
C SER A 410 9.64 -8.02 6.42
N ARG A 411 9.55 -6.72 6.09
CA ARG A 411 9.97 -5.62 6.97
C ARG A 411 9.15 -5.57 8.26
N MET A 412 7.83 -5.82 8.17
CA MET A 412 6.96 -5.82 9.36
C MET A 412 7.29 -7.00 10.27
N VAL A 413 7.57 -8.15 9.66
CA VAL A 413 7.95 -9.37 10.39
C VAL A 413 9.34 -9.24 11.01
N LEU A 414 10.29 -8.59 10.30
CA LEU A 414 11.63 -8.27 10.81
C LEU A 414 11.56 -7.36 12.03
N ALA A 415 10.86 -6.23 11.93
CA ALA A 415 10.71 -5.29 13.04
C ALA A 415 10.06 -5.95 14.28
N LEU A 416 9.10 -6.85 14.04
CA LEU A 416 8.50 -7.64 15.11
C LEU A 416 9.52 -8.60 15.74
N GLY A 417 10.38 -9.24 14.93
CA GLY A 417 11.47 -10.11 15.39
C GLY A 417 12.49 -9.34 16.24
N GLU A 418 12.91 -8.16 15.79
CA GLU A 418 13.81 -7.29 16.55
C GLU A 418 13.18 -6.83 17.89
N ALA A 419 11.87 -6.53 17.89
CA ALA A 419 11.18 -6.17 19.11
C ALA A 419 11.10 -7.34 20.11
N TYR A 420 10.98 -8.59 19.62
CA TYR A 420 11.08 -9.78 20.48
C TYR A 420 12.51 -10.01 20.99
N GLU A 421 13.53 -9.84 20.14
CA GLU A 421 14.93 -9.97 20.54
C GLU A 421 15.29 -8.97 21.67
N LYS A 422 14.83 -7.71 21.57
CA LYS A 422 15.01 -6.70 22.64
C LYS A 422 14.28 -7.01 23.95
N GLN A 423 13.34 -7.95 23.93
CA GLN A 423 12.65 -8.47 25.13
C GLN A 423 13.17 -9.82 25.60
N ASP A 424 14.32 -10.27 25.07
CA ASP A 424 14.92 -11.59 25.33
C ASP A 424 14.01 -12.79 25.01
N LYS A 425 12.98 -12.59 24.15
CA LYS A 425 12.10 -13.64 23.65
C LYS A 425 12.66 -14.28 22.39
N ILE A 426 13.79 -14.97 22.55
CA ILE A 426 14.62 -15.44 21.45
C ILE A 426 13.88 -16.42 20.53
N GLN A 427 13.07 -17.32 21.08
CA GLN A 427 12.32 -18.30 20.29
C GLN A 427 11.27 -17.66 19.37
N ASP A 428 10.61 -16.60 19.83
CA ASP A 428 9.63 -15.87 19.02
C ASP A 428 10.34 -15.00 17.98
N ALA A 429 11.50 -14.45 18.29
CA ALA A 429 12.36 -13.73 17.34
C ALA A 429 12.82 -14.66 16.19
N LEU A 430 13.30 -15.88 16.50
CA LEU A 430 13.67 -16.88 15.49
C LEU A 430 12.51 -17.24 14.56
N LYS A 431 11.31 -17.46 15.10
CA LYS A 431 10.11 -17.72 14.28
C LYS A 431 9.80 -16.56 13.34
N CYS A 432 9.96 -15.32 13.82
CA CYS A 432 9.74 -14.13 12.99
C CYS A 432 10.78 -14.03 11.88
N TYR A 433 12.07 -14.18 12.19
CA TYR A 433 13.13 -14.10 11.17
C TYR A 433 12.99 -15.21 10.12
N TYR A 434 12.70 -16.44 10.55
CA TYR A 434 12.43 -17.55 9.63
C TYR A 434 11.21 -17.27 8.74
N LYS A 435 10.12 -16.73 9.33
CA LYS A 435 8.94 -16.32 8.55
C LYS A 435 9.28 -15.22 7.55
N ALA A 436 10.14 -14.25 7.92
CA ALA A 436 10.57 -13.17 7.03
C ALA A 436 11.35 -13.71 5.82
N CYS A 437 12.24 -14.69 6.02
CA CYS A 437 12.94 -15.36 4.93
C CYS A 437 11.96 -16.05 3.95
N ASN A 438 10.96 -16.78 4.49
CA ASN A 438 9.99 -17.50 3.66
C ASN A 438 9.03 -16.59 2.88
N VAL A 439 8.73 -15.40 3.39
CA VAL A 439 7.88 -14.41 2.72
C VAL A 439 8.58 -13.74 1.52
N GLY A 440 9.90 -13.81 1.48
CA GLY A 440 10.73 -13.21 0.45
C GLY A 440 11.35 -11.90 0.94
N ASP A 441 12.57 -12.01 1.43
CA ASP A 441 13.38 -10.87 1.83
C ASP A 441 14.28 -10.46 0.66
N ILE A 442 13.97 -9.31 0.04
CA ILE A 442 14.72 -8.80 -1.12
C ILE A 442 16.10 -8.26 -0.71
N GLU A 443 16.24 -7.84 0.53
CA GLU A 443 17.45 -7.19 1.05
C GLU A 443 18.40 -8.17 1.76
N GLY A 444 17.93 -9.37 2.11
CA GLY A 444 18.71 -10.39 2.81
C GLY A 444 18.90 -10.11 4.32
N VAL A 445 18.27 -9.08 4.85
CA VAL A 445 18.39 -8.68 6.26
C VAL A 445 17.90 -9.76 7.22
N ALA A 446 16.84 -10.48 6.83
CA ALA A 446 16.28 -11.57 7.65
C ALA A 446 17.26 -12.72 7.86
N LEU A 447 17.99 -13.12 6.80
CA LEU A 447 19.01 -14.17 6.89
C LEU A 447 20.16 -13.76 7.78
N ILE A 448 20.61 -12.50 7.70
CA ILE A 448 21.67 -11.97 8.54
C ILE A 448 21.26 -11.94 10.00
N LYS A 449 20.07 -11.44 10.31
CA LYS A 449 19.54 -11.42 11.68
C LYS A 449 19.37 -12.83 12.24
N LEU A 450 18.89 -13.76 11.42
CA LEU A 450 18.78 -15.18 11.78
C LEU A 450 20.13 -15.79 12.08
N ALA A 451 21.13 -15.59 11.20
CA ALA A 451 22.48 -16.08 11.38
C ALA A 451 23.15 -15.50 12.64
N THR A 452 23.04 -14.18 12.85
CA THR A 452 23.58 -13.50 14.03
C THR A 452 22.95 -14.00 15.33
N LEU A 453 21.66 -14.30 15.29
CA LEU A 453 20.96 -14.82 16.47
C LEU A 453 21.38 -16.26 16.78
N TYR A 454 21.56 -17.14 15.77
CA TYR A 454 22.14 -18.47 15.95
C TYR A 454 23.58 -18.42 16.44
N GLU A 455 24.37 -17.44 15.98
CA GLU A 455 25.73 -17.22 16.48
C GLU A 455 25.73 -16.89 17.98
N LYS A 456 24.85 -15.98 18.44
CA LYS A 456 24.68 -15.66 19.86
C LYS A 456 24.23 -16.86 20.70
N LEU A 457 23.45 -17.77 20.13
CA LEU A 457 23.00 -18.99 20.79
C LEU A 457 24.05 -20.10 20.81
N GLY A 458 25.14 -19.95 20.06
CA GLY A 458 26.19 -20.96 19.92
C GLY A 458 25.83 -22.12 18.97
N GLU A 459 24.73 -22.00 18.22
CA GLU A 459 24.30 -22.96 17.20
C GLU A 459 25.07 -22.71 15.89
N HIS A 460 26.36 -23.02 15.87
CA HIS A 460 27.25 -22.68 14.77
C HIS A 460 26.89 -23.32 13.44
N ASP A 461 26.25 -24.47 13.42
CA ASP A 461 25.86 -25.16 12.19
C ASP A 461 24.72 -24.45 11.49
N HIS A 462 23.69 -24.02 12.25
CA HIS A 462 22.58 -23.25 11.74
C HIS A 462 23.01 -21.84 11.31
N ALA A 463 23.92 -21.21 12.08
CA ALA A 463 24.48 -19.93 11.71
C ALA A 463 25.27 -20.00 10.37
N ALA A 464 26.11 -21.04 10.20
CA ALA A 464 26.86 -21.24 8.97
C ALA A 464 25.95 -21.52 7.76
N ALA A 465 24.86 -22.26 7.93
CA ALA A 465 23.89 -22.50 6.88
C ALA A 465 23.22 -21.17 6.44
N ALA A 466 22.72 -20.37 7.39
CA ALA A 466 22.09 -19.09 7.10
C ALA A 466 23.04 -18.08 6.45
N TYR A 467 24.31 -18.00 6.89
CA TYR A 467 25.31 -17.16 6.22
C TYR A 467 25.67 -17.69 4.82
N THR A 468 25.63 -19.01 4.60
CA THR A 468 25.88 -19.58 3.27
C THR A 468 24.75 -19.23 2.32
N ASP A 469 23.51 -19.36 2.76
CA ASP A 469 22.33 -18.98 1.97
C ASP A 469 22.36 -17.48 1.63
N PHE A 470 22.72 -16.63 2.60
CA PHE A 470 22.89 -15.19 2.37
C PHE A 470 23.95 -14.84 1.32
N VAL A 471 25.07 -15.56 1.32
CA VAL A 471 26.17 -15.33 0.36
C VAL A 471 25.86 -15.91 -1.03
N MET A 472 25.04 -16.99 -1.11
CA MET A 472 24.65 -17.62 -2.36
C MET A 472 23.54 -16.85 -3.09
N ASP A 473 22.61 -16.27 -2.33
CA ASP A 473 21.57 -15.39 -2.87
C ASP A 473 22.22 -14.03 -3.18
N GLU A 474 22.41 -13.71 -4.46
CA GLU A 474 22.96 -12.43 -4.91
C GLU A 474 21.97 -11.29 -4.63
N PHE A 475 21.85 -10.87 -3.37
CA PHE A 475 21.02 -9.73 -2.99
C PHE A 475 21.56 -8.43 -3.61
N ARG A 476 20.73 -7.74 -4.38
CA ARG A 476 21.12 -6.53 -5.13
C ARG A 476 21.63 -5.37 -4.27
N ASN A 477 21.25 -5.35 -2.98
CA ASN A 477 21.54 -4.25 -2.05
C ASN A 477 22.14 -4.73 -0.72
N ALA A 478 22.81 -5.89 -0.68
CA ALA A 478 23.44 -6.37 0.54
C ALA A 478 24.51 -5.37 1.02
N ASP A 479 24.48 -5.04 2.31
CA ASP A 479 25.46 -4.15 2.91
C ASP A 479 26.86 -4.81 2.87
N ARG A 480 27.85 -4.04 2.41
CA ARG A 480 29.23 -4.49 2.31
C ARG A 480 29.82 -4.94 3.66
N THR A 481 29.42 -4.30 4.74
CA THR A 481 29.86 -4.65 6.10
C THR A 481 29.31 -6.00 6.53
N GLU A 482 28.04 -6.27 6.23
CA GLU A 482 27.36 -7.54 6.54
C GLU A 482 27.92 -8.70 5.71
N LEU A 483 28.19 -8.47 4.41
CA LEU A 483 28.86 -9.44 3.55
C LEU A 483 30.28 -9.78 4.05
N SER A 484 31.03 -8.77 4.48
CA SER A 484 32.38 -8.98 5.00
C SER A 484 32.37 -9.83 6.28
N HIS A 485 31.39 -9.57 7.17
CA HIS A 485 31.18 -10.35 8.39
C HIS A 485 30.77 -11.81 8.09
N ALA A 486 29.87 -12.02 7.15
CA ALA A 486 29.42 -13.36 6.73
C ALA A 486 30.61 -14.19 6.18
N TYR A 487 31.41 -13.62 5.28
CA TYR A 487 32.59 -14.31 4.75
C TYR A 487 33.61 -14.63 5.84
N LYS A 488 33.84 -13.71 6.77
CA LYS A 488 34.74 -13.92 7.91
C LYS A 488 34.27 -15.07 8.79
N TYR A 489 33.00 -15.08 9.14
CA TYR A 489 32.39 -16.14 9.95
C TYR A 489 32.49 -17.51 9.27
N LEU A 490 32.12 -17.61 7.99
CA LEU A 490 32.23 -18.85 7.23
C LEU A 490 33.68 -19.35 7.12
N THR A 491 34.64 -18.45 6.93
CA THR A 491 36.06 -18.81 6.93
C THR A 491 36.48 -19.45 8.27
N GLN A 492 36.12 -18.84 9.39
CA GLN A 492 36.44 -19.34 10.72
C GLN A 492 35.75 -20.67 11.03
N TYR A 493 34.49 -20.80 10.63
CA TYR A 493 33.67 -22.01 10.80
C TYR A 493 34.30 -23.20 10.04
N HIS A 494 34.60 -23.04 8.73
CA HIS A 494 35.22 -24.10 7.94
C HIS A 494 36.65 -24.40 8.37
N LEU A 495 37.37 -23.41 8.88
CA LEU A 495 38.72 -23.63 9.46
C LEU A 495 38.67 -24.47 10.74
N LYS A 496 37.66 -24.29 11.60
CA LYS A 496 37.43 -25.13 12.80
C LYS A 496 37.06 -26.57 12.44
N ARG A 497 36.36 -26.78 11.32
CA ARG A 497 35.94 -28.09 10.80
C ARG A 497 36.99 -28.76 9.88
N GLU A 498 38.18 -28.15 9.76
CA GLU A 498 39.27 -28.66 8.91
C GLU A 498 38.96 -28.75 7.43
N GLN A 499 37.92 -28.06 6.96
CA GLN A 499 37.53 -27.95 5.54
C GLN A 499 38.38 -26.84 4.88
N LEU A 500 39.66 -27.11 4.65
CA LEU A 500 40.64 -26.10 4.26
C LEU A 500 40.34 -25.46 2.90
N ASP A 501 39.75 -26.20 1.95
CA ASP A 501 39.41 -25.66 0.62
C ASP A 501 38.31 -24.64 0.67
N ARG A 502 37.22 -24.93 1.38
CA ARG A 502 36.10 -23.99 1.58
C ARG A 502 36.56 -22.78 2.39
N ALA A 503 37.35 -22.99 3.46
CA ALA A 503 37.89 -21.89 4.23
C ALA A 503 38.77 -20.96 3.37
N ASN A 504 39.60 -21.51 2.48
CA ASN A 504 40.41 -20.73 1.56
C ASN A 504 39.58 -19.93 0.56
N HIS A 505 38.53 -20.53 0.02
CA HIS A 505 37.59 -19.83 -0.89
C HIS A 505 36.95 -18.60 -0.24
N TYR A 506 36.39 -18.75 0.95
CA TYR A 506 35.75 -17.63 1.66
C TYR A 506 36.78 -16.59 2.15
N ALA A 507 37.96 -17.02 2.57
CA ALA A 507 39.06 -16.11 2.94
C ALA A 507 39.54 -15.23 1.77
N GLN A 508 39.56 -15.77 0.56
CA GLN A 508 39.87 -14.99 -0.65
C GLN A 508 38.80 -13.94 -0.95
N LYS A 509 37.53 -14.27 -0.73
CA LYS A 509 36.41 -13.31 -0.85
C LYS A 509 36.53 -12.17 0.18
N CYS A 510 36.96 -12.46 1.42
CA CYS A 510 37.19 -11.44 2.44
C CYS A 510 38.27 -10.40 2.05
N LEU A 511 39.23 -10.74 1.18
CA LEU A 511 40.25 -9.78 0.70
C LEU A 511 39.68 -8.62 -0.11
N GLN A 512 38.47 -8.77 -0.65
CA GLN A 512 37.79 -7.74 -1.44
C GLN A 512 37.23 -6.58 -0.58
N PHE A 513 37.21 -6.77 0.75
CA PHE A 513 36.65 -5.81 1.71
C PHE A 513 37.78 -5.22 2.55
N ASP A 514 37.91 -3.90 2.57
CA ASP A 514 39.01 -3.22 3.27
C ASP A 514 39.01 -3.45 4.79
N GLU A 515 37.80 -3.60 5.39
CA GLU A 515 37.62 -3.83 6.84
C GLU A 515 38.18 -5.17 7.32
N THR A 516 38.03 -6.23 6.52
CA THR A 516 38.44 -7.60 6.88
C THR A 516 39.74 -8.04 6.23
N LYS A 517 40.38 -7.19 5.43
CA LYS A 517 41.55 -7.50 4.62
C LYS A 517 42.76 -8.00 5.44
N GLU A 518 43.08 -7.36 6.56
CA GLU A 518 44.23 -7.78 7.40
C GLU A 518 43.92 -9.08 8.14
N GLU A 519 42.69 -9.24 8.62
CA GLU A 519 42.24 -10.48 9.25
C GLU A 519 42.21 -11.65 8.24
N ALA A 520 41.75 -11.39 7.02
CA ALA A 520 41.72 -12.37 5.93
C ALA A 520 43.15 -12.85 5.59
N LYS A 521 44.15 -11.95 5.55
CA LYS A 521 45.57 -12.33 5.36
C LYS A 521 46.08 -13.21 6.50
N ALA A 522 45.69 -12.91 7.75
CA ALA A 522 46.09 -13.74 8.90
C ALA A 522 45.42 -15.13 8.82
N LEU A 523 44.13 -15.21 8.45
CA LEU A 523 43.44 -16.47 8.26
C LEU A 523 44.02 -17.31 7.11
N LEU A 524 44.36 -16.68 5.98
CA LEU A 524 45.02 -17.37 4.87
C LEU A 524 46.40 -17.96 5.26
N ARG A 525 47.18 -17.26 6.08
CA ARG A 525 48.44 -17.79 6.62
C ARG A 525 48.22 -19.01 7.51
N THR A 526 47.18 -18.97 8.37
CA THR A 526 46.84 -20.13 9.23
C THR A 526 46.30 -21.30 8.41
N ILE A 527 45.55 -21.06 7.35
CA ILE A 527 45.07 -22.10 6.42
C ILE A 527 46.29 -22.74 5.70
N ALA A 528 47.22 -21.94 5.20
CA ALA A 528 48.44 -22.43 4.54
C ALA A 528 49.28 -23.28 5.49
N GLN A 529 49.49 -22.83 6.75
CA GLN A 529 50.20 -23.61 7.76
C GLN A 529 49.51 -24.94 8.08
N LYS A 530 48.18 -24.97 8.17
CA LYS A 530 47.41 -26.23 8.40
C LYS A 530 47.48 -27.15 7.20
N ARG A 531 47.44 -26.66 5.95
CA ARG A 531 47.65 -27.47 4.74
C ARG A 531 49.03 -28.13 4.72
N ALA A 532 50.09 -27.35 4.98
CA ALA A 532 51.45 -27.89 5.02
C ALA A 532 51.56 -29.04 6.05
N LYS A 533 50.97 -28.89 7.25
CA LYS A 533 50.96 -29.96 8.27
C LYS A 533 50.18 -31.20 7.86
N VAL A 534 49.07 -31.06 7.11
CA VAL A 534 48.30 -32.19 6.60
C VAL A 534 49.07 -32.92 5.49
N GLU A 535 49.74 -32.17 4.62
CA GLU A 535 50.60 -32.74 3.58
C GLU A 535 51.85 -33.45 4.18
N GLU A 536 52.49 -32.88 5.18
CA GLU A 536 53.59 -33.54 5.93
C GLU A 536 53.10 -34.83 6.61
N SER A 537 51.91 -34.83 7.22
CA SER A 537 51.38 -36.03 7.86
C SER A 537 50.90 -37.11 6.86
N SER A 538 50.45 -36.74 5.67
CA SER A 538 50.14 -37.70 4.59
C SER A 538 51.40 -38.30 3.97
N MET A 539 52.47 -37.53 3.78
CA MET A 539 53.75 -38.07 3.32
C MET A 539 54.37 -39.08 4.33
N VAL A 540 54.25 -38.82 5.64
CA VAL A 540 54.71 -39.75 6.67
C VAL A 540 53.91 -41.06 6.70
N VAL A 541 52.63 -41.04 6.32
CA VAL A 541 51.81 -42.25 6.22
C VAL A 541 52.06 -43.02 4.93
N GLU A 542 52.44 -42.38 3.83
CA GLU A 542 52.87 -43.05 2.59
C GLU A 542 54.24 -43.74 2.75
N ASP A 543 55.21 -43.13 3.47
CA ASP A 543 56.50 -43.74 3.76
C ASP A 543 56.40 -44.97 4.69
N MET A 544 55.33 -45.11 5.46
CA MET A 544 55.14 -46.30 6.32
C MET A 544 54.41 -47.46 5.63
N ASN A 545 53.84 -47.27 4.42
CA ASN A 545 53.12 -48.31 3.68
C ASN A 545 53.91 -48.96 2.53
N GLU A 546 55.21 -48.60 2.35
CA GLU A 546 56.11 -49.24 1.35
C GLU A 546 56.91 -50.44 1.89
N THR A 547 56.35 -51.27 2.80
CA THR A 547 56.92 -52.59 3.07
C THR A 547 55.80 -53.62 3.15
N ASP A 548 55.56 -54.24 2.08
CA ASP A 548 55.36 -55.65 1.69
C ASP A 548 54.25 -55.86 0.66
N PRO A 549 54.54 -56.64 -0.38
CA PRO A 549 53.57 -57.00 -1.41
C PRO A 549 53.01 -58.37 -1.15
N VAL A 550 51.74 -58.62 -1.41
CA VAL A 550 51.20 -59.87 -1.99
C VAL A 550 49.65 -59.82 -2.05
N ILE A 551 49.16 -59.79 -3.32
CA ILE A 551 48.04 -60.52 -3.92
C ILE A 551 46.67 -60.55 -3.19
N ASP A 552 45.58 -59.99 -3.69
CA ASP A 552 44.69 -60.74 -4.60
C ASP A 552 43.53 -59.86 -5.13
N GLN A 553 43.06 -60.26 -6.29
CA GLN A 553 42.00 -59.68 -7.09
C GLN A 553 40.62 -59.80 -6.42
N ALA A 554 39.79 -58.81 -6.52
CA ALA A 554 38.51 -58.88 -7.23
C ALA A 554 37.49 -57.78 -6.84
N ALA A 555 36.80 -57.35 -7.88
CA ALA A 555 35.48 -56.76 -7.91
C ALA A 555 35.31 -55.25 -7.68
N ARG A 556 35.18 -54.59 -8.82
CA ARG A 556 34.54 -53.29 -9.01
C ARG A 556 33.07 -53.29 -8.49
N THR A 557 32.68 -52.31 -7.75
CA THR A 557 31.35 -51.68 -7.89
C THR A 557 31.47 -50.21 -7.52
N ASP A 558 31.21 -49.39 -8.53
CA ASP A 558 30.95 -47.97 -8.42
C ASP A 558 29.72 -47.72 -7.53
N THR A 559 29.88 -46.91 -6.49
CA THR A 559 28.76 -46.11 -5.97
C THR A 559 29.31 -44.86 -5.30
N THR A 560 29.22 -43.77 -5.99
CA THR A 560 29.33 -42.42 -5.46
C THR A 560 28.13 -42.15 -4.54
N PRO A 561 28.31 -41.73 -3.30
CA PRO A 561 27.20 -41.15 -2.56
C PRO A 561 27.11 -39.65 -2.85
N GLY A 562 26.11 -39.30 -3.66
CA GLY A 562 25.64 -37.93 -3.74
C GLY A 562 25.00 -37.52 -2.41
N ASN A 563 25.65 -36.60 -1.71
CA ASN A 563 25.02 -35.92 -0.59
C ASN A 563 23.99 -34.90 -1.13
N GLN A 564 22.79 -35.39 -1.35
CA GLN A 564 21.60 -34.53 -1.35
C GLN A 564 21.21 -34.28 0.10
N LEU A 565 21.46 -33.06 0.57
CA LEU A 565 20.84 -32.57 1.79
C LEU A 565 19.36 -32.36 1.50
N SER A 566 18.55 -33.21 2.10
CA SER A 566 17.09 -33.09 2.09
C SER A 566 16.65 -31.79 2.80
N PRO A 567 15.62 -31.10 2.30
CA PRO A 567 15.07 -29.96 3.02
C PRO A 567 14.49 -30.45 4.37
N MET A 568 14.90 -29.80 5.44
CA MET A 568 14.39 -30.04 6.78
C MET A 568 12.89 -29.75 6.83
N ASN A 569 12.06 -30.77 6.85
CA ASN A 569 10.65 -30.67 7.21
C ASN A 569 10.53 -30.48 8.73
N LEU A 570 10.54 -29.24 9.18
CA LEU A 570 10.08 -28.88 10.52
C LEU A 570 8.56 -28.68 10.46
N SER A 571 7.80 -29.76 10.64
CA SER A 571 6.38 -29.68 10.87
C SER A 571 6.12 -29.19 12.29
N PHE A 572 5.78 -27.92 12.46
CA PHE A 572 5.18 -27.43 13.68
C PHE A 572 3.66 -27.58 13.57
N THR A 573 3.10 -28.52 14.31
CA THR A 573 1.65 -28.57 14.56
C THR A 573 1.28 -27.41 15.49
N PRO A 574 0.23 -26.63 15.18
CA PRO A 574 -0.29 -25.67 16.14
C PRO A 574 -1.06 -26.42 17.23
N THR A 575 -0.67 -26.27 18.46
CA THR A 575 -1.51 -26.57 19.63
C THR A 575 -2.43 -25.37 19.91
N PRO A 576 -3.67 -25.62 20.40
CA PRO A 576 -4.81 -24.71 20.39
C PRO A 576 -4.65 -23.43 21.22
#